data_ae310fbf0add3c85bc9f9a9d3992310a
#
_entry.id   ae310fbf0add3c85bc9f9a9d3992310a
#
_cell.length_a   1.000
_cell.length_b   1.000
_cell.length_c   1.000
_cell.angle_alpha   90.00
_cell.angle_beta   90.00
_cell.angle_gamma   90.00
#
_symmetry.space_group_name_H-M   'P 1'
#
loop_
_entity.id
_entity.type
_entity.pdbx_description
1 polymer ?
#
loop_
_entity_poly.entity_id
_entity_poly.type
_entity_poly.pdbx_seq_one_letter_code
_entity_poly.pdbx_strand_id
1 'polypeptide(L)'
;MKSLIRKVKKVLNAINLQNMKSVLRYIKNNGFKGLGTTIINKIRFGKVVLDEYATWIANNEPNTAELENEKKYESCQNLKFDIICPNDEKLIKSIENQTYKKYNVYEFEKERILNSKSDYLIFLGNNIELAQFALYEIVKSIEYRDSILIYSDNDK
;
A
#
# COMPACT_ATOMS: atom_id res chain seq x y z
N MET A 1 -33.63 21.81 0.39
CA MET A 1 -33.28 20.94 -0.74
C MET A 1 -32.56 21.67 -1.88
N LYS A 2 -33.09 22.77 -2.43
CA LYS A 2 -32.45 23.55 -3.54
C LYS A 2 -30.99 24.01 -3.24
N SER A 3 -30.67 24.37 -2.00
CA SER A 3 -29.33 24.83 -1.59
C SER A 3 -28.28 23.69 -1.62
N LEU A 4 -28.65 22.47 -1.26
CA LEU A 4 -27.78 21.30 -1.29
C LEU A 4 -27.46 20.88 -2.75
N ILE A 5 -28.45 20.87 -3.61
CA ILE A 5 -28.28 20.53 -5.02
C ILE A 5 -27.35 21.55 -5.71
N ARG A 6 -27.47 22.84 -5.37
CA ARG A 6 -26.60 23.90 -5.90
C ARG A 6 -25.16 23.76 -5.44
N LYS A 7 -24.96 23.29 -4.19
CA LYS A 7 -23.60 23.00 -3.65
C LYS A 7 -22.99 21.76 -4.30
N VAL A 8 -23.74 20.68 -4.47
CA VAL A 8 -23.30 19.47 -5.16
C VAL A 8 -22.93 19.77 -6.62
N LYS A 9 -23.76 20.57 -7.33
CA LYS A 9 -23.48 20.97 -8.72
C LYS A 9 -22.19 21.80 -8.85
N LYS A 10 -21.91 22.69 -7.89
CA LYS A 10 -20.62 23.44 -7.82
C LYS A 10 -19.42 22.52 -7.60
N VAL A 11 -19.56 21.49 -6.79
CA VAL A 11 -18.49 20.50 -6.54
C VAL A 11 -18.24 19.66 -7.78
N LEU A 12 -19.31 19.20 -8.45
CA LEU A 12 -19.20 18.42 -9.70
C LEU A 12 -18.56 19.22 -10.83
N ASN A 13 -18.88 20.51 -10.95
CA ASN A 13 -18.28 21.38 -11.97
C ASN A 13 -16.80 21.75 -11.69
N ALA A 14 -16.34 21.58 -10.45
CA ALA A 14 -14.95 21.83 -10.07
C ALA A 14 -14.06 20.57 -10.16
N ILE A 15 -14.65 19.40 -10.44
CA ILE A 15 -13.92 18.15 -10.72
C ILE A 15 -13.53 18.19 -12.19
N ASN A 16 -12.27 18.51 -12.46
CA ASN A 16 -11.69 18.46 -13.80
C ASN A 16 -11.73 17.01 -14.32
N LEU A 17 -11.96 16.81 -15.62
CA LEU A 17 -12.00 15.49 -16.26
C LEU A 17 -10.76 14.62 -15.95
N GLN A 18 -9.60 15.25 -15.75
CA GLN A 18 -8.36 14.54 -15.33
C GLN A 18 -8.48 13.94 -13.93
N ASN A 19 -9.20 14.57 -13.00
CA ASN A 19 -9.37 14.09 -11.63
C ASN A 19 -10.55 13.12 -11.47
N MET A 20 -11.42 13.02 -12.47
CA MET A 20 -12.61 12.18 -12.38
C MET A 20 -12.27 10.69 -12.30
N LYS A 21 -11.23 10.23 -12.99
CA LYS A 21 -10.75 8.84 -12.91
C LYS A 21 -10.22 8.51 -11.51
N SER A 22 -9.46 9.43 -10.89
CA SER A 22 -8.93 9.29 -9.53
C SER A 22 -10.04 9.27 -8.48
N VAL A 23 -11.05 10.15 -8.63
CA VAL A 23 -12.23 10.18 -7.75
C VAL A 23 -13.04 8.89 -7.86
N LEU A 24 -13.25 8.37 -9.06
CA LEU A 24 -13.99 7.12 -9.28
C LEU A 24 -13.20 5.91 -8.72
N ARG A 25 -11.88 5.89 -8.88
CA ARG A 25 -11.01 4.86 -8.30
C ARG A 25 -11.05 4.92 -6.77
N TYR A 26 -10.96 6.12 -6.18
CA TYR A 26 -11.08 6.33 -4.74
C TYR A 26 -12.43 5.84 -4.19
N ILE A 27 -13.55 6.17 -4.87
CA ILE A 27 -14.90 5.70 -4.49
C ILE A 27 -14.97 4.18 -4.53
N LYS A 28 -14.41 3.58 -5.58
CA LYS A 28 -14.42 2.12 -5.77
C LYS A 28 -13.65 1.39 -4.67
N ASN A 29 -12.54 1.95 -4.19
CA ASN A 29 -11.66 1.31 -3.21
C ASN A 29 -12.07 1.58 -1.75
N ASN A 30 -12.56 2.79 -1.47
CA ASN A 30 -12.82 3.24 -0.08
C ASN A 30 -14.31 3.52 0.21
N GLY A 31 -15.18 3.34 -0.77
CA GLY A 31 -16.60 3.68 -0.67
C GLY A 31 -16.86 5.18 -0.51
N PHE A 32 -18.12 5.55 -0.24
CA PHE A 32 -18.54 6.95 -0.11
C PHE A 32 -18.11 7.64 1.21
N LYS A 33 -17.62 6.89 2.21
CA LYS A 33 -17.29 7.45 3.54
C LYS A 33 -16.16 8.49 3.51
N GLY A 34 -15.11 8.24 2.72
CA GLY A 34 -13.99 9.19 2.60
C GLY A 34 -14.31 10.43 1.78
N LEU A 35 -15.20 10.33 0.80
CA LEU A 35 -15.64 11.46 -0.03
C LEU A 35 -16.43 12.50 0.77
N GLY A 36 -17.21 12.09 1.76
CA GLY A 36 -17.99 12.99 2.59
C GLY A 36 -17.13 14.01 3.33
N THR A 37 -16.06 13.59 3.94
CA THR A 37 -15.12 14.48 4.66
C THR A 37 -14.35 15.40 3.72
N THR A 38 -13.88 14.90 2.59
CA THR A 38 -13.19 15.71 1.57
C THR A 38 -14.11 16.76 0.95
N ILE A 39 -15.37 16.40 0.62
CA ILE A 39 -16.37 17.33 0.10
C ILE A 39 -16.76 18.39 1.14
N ILE A 40 -16.93 17.99 2.41
CA ILE A 40 -17.26 18.92 3.50
C ILE A 40 -16.11 19.90 3.75
N ASN A 41 -14.87 19.45 3.73
CA ASN A 41 -13.71 20.31 3.88
C ASN A 41 -13.56 21.30 2.72
N LYS A 42 -13.84 20.88 1.48
CA LYS A 42 -13.88 21.79 0.32
C LYS A 42 -14.95 22.86 0.43
N ILE A 43 -16.14 22.48 0.89
CA ILE A 43 -17.26 23.42 1.09
C ILE A 43 -16.95 24.41 2.21
N ARG A 44 -16.22 23.97 3.26
CA ARG A 44 -15.94 24.78 4.46
C ARG A 44 -14.75 25.72 4.30
N PHE A 45 -13.73 25.32 3.54
CA PHE A 45 -12.47 26.06 3.43
C PHE A 45 -12.15 26.61 2.03
N GLY A 46 -13.04 26.39 1.03
CA GLY A 46 -12.87 26.95 -0.32
C GLY A 46 -11.67 26.43 -1.11
N LYS A 47 -10.83 25.62 -0.50
CA LYS A 47 -9.69 24.94 -1.11
C LYS A 47 -9.84 23.43 -0.98
N VAL A 48 -9.77 22.70 -2.09
CA VAL A 48 -9.40 21.28 -2.02
C VAL A 48 -7.91 21.23 -1.90
N VAL A 49 -7.42 21.11 -0.71
CA VAL A 49 -6.19 20.39 -0.51
C VAL A 49 -6.62 18.92 -0.62
N LEU A 50 -6.58 18.38 -1.83
CA LEU A 50 -6.36 16.95 -1.97
C LEU A 50 -5.05 16.75 -1.25
N ASP A 51 -5.06 16.00 -0.16
CA ASP A 51 -3.85 15.51 0.44
C ASP A 51 -3.08 14.84 -0.69
N GLU A 52 -1.96 15.45 -1.10
CA GLU A 52 -1.16 14.98 -2.24
C GLU A 52 -0.80 13.52 -2.03
N TYR A 53 -0.57 13.14 -0.77
CA TYR A 53 -0.31 11.78 -0.36
C TYR A 53 -1.52 10.86 -0.55
N ALA A 54 -2.71 11.24 -0.09
CA ALA A 54 -3.94 10.45 -0.31
C ALA A 54 -4.26 10.29 -1.81
N THR A 55 -3.93 11.28 -2.61
CA THR A 55 -4.08 11.20 -4.08
C THR A 55 -3.03 10.26 -4.68
N TRP A 56 -1.82 10.29 -4.17
CA TRP A 56 -0.75 9.40 -4.60
C TRP A 56 -1.10 7.95 -4.26
N ILE A 57 -1.50 7.66 -3.02
CA ILE A 57 -1.98 6.34 -2.57
C ILE A 57 -3.07 5.82 -3.53
N ALA A 58 -4.14 6.63 -3.75
CA ALA A 58 -5.26 6.22 -4.61
C ALA A 58 -4.86 5.91 -6.06
N ASN A 59 -3.74 6.44 -6.53
CA ASN A 59 -3.24 6.22 -7.89
C ASN A 59 -2.18 5.13 -8.00
N ASN A 60 -1.48 4.81 -6.91
CA ASN A 60 -0.31 3.93 -6.93
C ASN A 60 -0.52 2.64 -6.12
N GLU A 61 -1.37 2.64 -5.11
CA GLU A 61 -1.67 1.39 -4.39
C GLU A 61 -2.59 0.47 -5.20
N PRO A 62 -2.34 -0.84 -5.16
CA PRO A 62 -3.14 -1.82 -5.88
C PRO A 62 -4.57 -1.88 -5.33
N ASN A 63 -5.54 -2.03 -6.22
CA ASN A 63 -6.92 -2.25 -5.83
C ASN A 63 -7.16 -3.73 -5.45
N THR A 64 -8.34 -4.04 -4.91
CA THR A 64 -8.69 -5.39 -4.43
C THR A 64 -8.52 -6.47 -5.51
N ALA A 65 -8.83 -6.17 -6.78
CA ALA A 65 -8.69 -7.14 -7.87
C ALA A 65 -7.21 -7.34 -8.25
N GLU A 66 -6.40 -6.29 -8.15
CA GLU A 66 -4.94 -6.35 -8.34
C GLU A 66 -4.31 -7.18 -7.22
N LEU A 67 -4.67 -6.96 -5.95
CA LEU A 67 -4.23 -7.77 -4.81
C LEU A 67 -4.59 -9.26 -4.95
N GLU A 68 -5.78 -9.59 -5.46
CA GLU A 68 -6.16 -10.99 -5.73
C GLU A 68 -5.33 -11.61 -6.86
N ASN A 69 -4.91 -10.83 -7.85
CA ASN A 69 -4.00 -11.31 -8.90
C ASN A 69 -2.58 -11.49 -8.35
N GLU A 70 -2.11 -10.60 -7.46
CA GLU A 70 -0.82 -10.73 -6.81
C GLU A 70 -0.71 -12.02 -5.98
N LYS A 71 -1.78 -12.40 -5.27
CA LYS A 71 -1.81 -13.67 -4.51
C LYS A 71 -1.62 -14.91 -5.39
N LYS A 72 -1.95 -14.81 -6.67
CA LYS A 72 -1.78 -15.89 -7.65
C LYS A 72 -0.44 -15.82 -8.37
N TYR A 73 0.33 -14.76 -8.11
CA TYR A 73 1.61 -14.57 -8.77
C TYR A 73 2.62 -15.61 -8.30
N GLU A 74 3.16 -16.34 -9.24
CA GLU A 74 4.28 -17.24 -9.03
C GLU A 74 5.56 -16.57 -9.53
N SER A 75 6.48 -16.29 -8.63
CA SER A 75 7.80 -15.78 -8.99
C SER A 75 8.51 -16.75 -9.91
N CYS A 76 9.03 -16.25 -11.03
CA CYS A 76 9.80 -17.05 -11.99
C CYS A 76 11.05 -17.67 -11.35
N GLN A 77 11.65 -16.98 -10.36
CA GLN A 77 12.82 -17.43 -9.63
C GLN A 77 12.48 -18.19 -8.35
N ASN A 78 11.19 -18.35 -8.03
CA ASN A 78 10.73 -19.02 -6.81
C ASN A 78 11.37 -18.50 -5.52
N LEU A 79 11.55 -17.18 -5.43
CA LEU A 79 12.27 -16.50 -4.36
C LEU A 79 11.71 -16.80 -2.97
N LYS A 80 12.60 -17.04 -2.02
CA LYS A 80 12.27 -17.25 -0.60
C LYS A 80 12.92 -16.18 0.26
N PHE A 81 12.17 -15.71 1.24
CA PHE A 81 12.62 -14.69 2.19
C PHE A 81 12.67 -15.23 3.61
N ASP A 82 13.71 -14.87 4.35
CA ASP A 82 13.70 -14.91 5.81
C ASP A 82 13.55 -13.48 6.33
N ILE A 83 12.43 -13.23 7.02
CA ILE A 83 12.10 -11.94 7.61
C ILE A 83 12.57 -11.94 9.06
N ILE A 84 13.49 -11.06 9.37
CA ILE A 84 14.07 -10.86 10.70
C ILE A 84 13.42 -9.62 11.30
N CYS A 85 12.60 -9.80 12.33
CA CYS A 85 11.84 -8.70 12.92
C CYS A 85 11.64 -8.90 14.43
N PRO A 86 11.33 -7.80 15.16
CA PRO A 86 10.92 -7.92 16.55
C PRO A 86 9.54 -8.58 16.67
N ASN A 87 9.25 -9.15 17.83
CA ASN A 87 7.95 -9.74 18.13
C ASN A 87 6.91 -8.65 18.44
N ASP A 88 6.52 -7.90 17.42
CA ASP A 88 5.48 -6.87 17.46
C ASP A 88 4.20 -7.41 16.82
N GLU A 89 3.09 -7.39 17.57
CA GLU A 89 1.82 -7.98 17.13
C GLU A 89 1.28 -7.32 15.84
N LYS A 90 1.43 -5.99 15.70
CA LYS A 90 0.97 -5.27 14.50
C LYS A 90 1.81 -5.61 13.29
N LEU A 91 3.14 -5.64 13.48
CA LEU A 91 4.08 -6.01 12.44
C LEU A 91 3.84 -7.45 11.97
N ILE A 92 3.73 -8.41 12.88
CA ILE A 92 3.46 -9.81 12.55
C ILE A 92 2.16 -9.96 11.76
N LYS A 93 1.07 -9.31 12.18
CA LYS A 93 -0.20 -9.29 11.43
C LYS A 93 -0.05 -8.69 10.03
N SER A 94 0.75 -7.65 9.86
CA SER A 94 0.99 -7.05 8.54
C SER A 94 1.80 -7.98 7.63
N ILE A 95 2.73 -8.76 8.19
CA ILE A 95 3.47 -9.80 7.46
C ILE A 95 2.53 -10.95 7.08
N GLU A 96 1.67 -11.41 7.97
CA GLU A 96 0.68 -12.46 7.68
C GLU A 96 -0.29 -12.07 6.57
N ASN A 97 -0.59 -10.78 6.42
CA ASN A 97 -1.48 -10.24 5.40
C ASN A 97 -0.82 -10.02 4.03
N GLN A 98 0.47 -10.28 3.87
CA GLN A 98 1.15 -10.10 2.58
C GLN A 98 0.52 -10.94 1.46
N THR A 99 0.52 -10.43 0.24
CA THR A 99 0.05 -11.17 -0.96
C THR A 99 1.01 -12.26 -1.35
N TYR A 100 2.32 -12.03 -1.25
CA TYR A 100 3.36 -13.04 -1.47
C TYR A 100 3.64 -13.85 -0.20
N LYS A 101 3.65 -15.19 -0.30
CA LYS A 101 3.64 -16.11 0.86
C LYS A 101 4.91 -16.95 1.05
N LYS A 102 5.93 -16.80 0.21
CA LYS A 102 7.16 -17.62 0.31
C LYS A 102 8.18 -16.97 1.26
N TYR A 103 7.85 -16.93 2.53
CA TYR A 103 8.71 -16.38 3.57
C TYR A 103 8.62 -17.18 4.86
N ASN A 104 9.64 -17.03 5.69
CA ASN A 104 9.65 -17.42 7.09
C ASN A 104 9.86 -16.17 7.95
N VAL A 105 9.38 -16.18 9.19
CA VAL A 105 9.53 -15.07 10.14
C VAL A 105 10.34 -15.53 11.34
N TYR A 106 11.31 -14.73 11.72
CA TYR A 106 12.20 -15.03 12.84
C TYR A 106 12.49 -13.78 13.67
N GLU A 107 12.73 -13.97 14.96
CA GLU A 107 13.36 -12.94 15.79
C GLU A 107 14.84 -12.82 15.45
N PHE A 108 15.46 -11.71 15.87
CA PHE A 108 16.87 -11.45 15.60
C PHE A 108 17.77 -12.47 16.35
N GLU A 109 18.34 -13.39 15.61
CA GLU A 109 19.28 -14.39 16.10
C GLU A 109 20.45 -14.54 15.12
N LYS A 110 21.67 -14.21 15.61
CA LYS A 110 22.87 -14.17 14.76
C LYS A 110 23.15 -15.49 14.03
N GLU A 111 23.04 -16.61 14.73
CA GLU A 111 23.33 -17.93 14.15
C GLU A 111 22.34 -18.29 13.04
N ARG A 112 21.08 -17.94 13.21
CA ARG A 112 20.02 -18.17 12.22
C ARG A 112 20.23 -17.33 10.96
N ILE A 113 20.64 -16.08 11.13
CA ILE A 113 20.94 -15.19 10.01
C ILE A 113 22.10 -15.75 9.19
N LEU A 114 23.18 -16.18 9.85
CA LEU A 114 24.36 -16.72 9.17
C LEU A 114 24.13 -18.07 8.48
N ASN A 115 23.15 -18.84 8.95
CA ASN A 115 22.81 -20.17 8.42
C ASN A 115 21.54 -20.18 7.59
N SER A 116 20.99 -19.01 7.24
CA SER A 116 19.82 -18.91 6.39
C SER A 116 20.08 -19.57 5.03
N LYS A 117 19.05 -20.26 4.52
CA LYS A 117 19.02 -20.89 3.19
C LYS A 117 18.03 -20.22 2.25
N SER A 118 17.46 -19.10 2.69
CA SER A 118 16.58 -18.27 1.86
C SER A 118 17.42 -17.43 0.90
N ASP A 119 16.81 -17.04 -0.22
CA ASP A 119 17.51 -16.28 -1.26
C ASP A 119 17.82 -14.86 -0.78
N TYR A 120 16.94 -14.30 0.08
CA TYR A 120 17.07 -12.94 0.61
C TYR A 120 16.70 -12.88 2.10
N LEU A 121 17.35 -11.95 2.80
CA LEU A 121 17.04 -11.57 4.18
C LEU A 121 16.34 -10.20 4.19
N ILE A 122 15.24 -10.09 4.93
CA ILE A 122 14.53 -8.84 5.15
C ILE A 122 14.66 -8.48 6.62
N PHE A 123 15.17 -7.29 6.90
CA PHE A 123 15.30 -6.76 8.27
C PHE A 123 14.26 -5.69 8.50
N LEU A 124 13.37 -5.89 9.48
CA LEU A 124 12.34 -4.94 9.87
C LEU A 124 12.59 -4.43 11.28
N GLY A 125 12.42 -3.12 11.47
CA GLY A 125 12.57 -2.48 12.78
C GLY A 125 11.28 -2.52 13.62
N ASN A 126 11.30 -1.80 14.75
CA ASN A 126 10.13 -1.60 15.59
C ASN A 126 9.18 -0.56 14.98
N ASN A 127 7.89 -0.67 15.32
CA ASN A 127 6.84 0.27 14.90
C ASN A 127 6.69 0.42 13.37
N ILE A 128 6.93 -0.67 12.65
CA ILE A 128 6.74 -0.74 11.20
C ILE A 128 5.48 -1.57 10.93
N GLU A 129 4.73 -1.17 9.94
CA GLU A 129 3.63 -1.94 9.36
C GLU A 129 3.84 -2.03 7.85
N LEU A 130 3.81 -3.23 7.30
CA LEU A 130 4.01 -3.44 5.88
C LEU A 130 2.69 -3.28 5.12
N ALA A 131 2.72 -2.56 4.01
CA ALA A 131 1.63 -2.59 3.04
C ALA A 131 1.40 -4.03 2.54
N GLN A 132 0.16 -4.41 2.29
CA GLN A 132 -0.23 -5.78 1.94
C GLN A 132 0.50 -6.35 0.71
N PHE A 133 0.95 -5.50 -0.18
CA PHE A 133 1.65 -5.83 -1.43
C PHE A 133 3.18 -5.67 -1.34
N ALA A 134 3.74 -5.32 -0.16
CA ALA A 134 5.15 -4.96 -0.03
C ALA A 134 6.10 -6.09 -0.50
N LEU A 135 5.87 -7.33 -0.08
CA LEU A 135 6.71 -8.45 -0.49
C LEU A 135 6.58 -8.76 -2.00
N TYR A 136 5.40 -8.58 -2.57
CA TYR A 136 5.18 -8.73 -4.01
C TYR A 136 6.00 -7.71 -4.80
N GLU A 137 6.01 -6.44 -4.40
CA GLU A 137 6.80 -5.39 -5.04
C GLU A 137 8.32 -5.64 -4.93
N ILE A 138 8.76 -6.17 -3.78
CA ILE A 138 10.16 -6.60 -3.61
C ILE A 138 10.52 -7.69 -4.61
N VAL A 139 9.68 -8.75 -4.74
CA VAL A 139 9.87 -9.82 -5.71
C VAL A 139 9.96 -9.26 -7.13
N LYS A 140 9.03 -8.41 -7.52
CA LYS A 140 9.01 -7.76 -8.84
C LYS A 140 10.27 -6.93 -9.09
N SER A 141 10.73 -6.19 -8.08
CA SER A 141 11.96 -5.40 -8.18
C SER A 141 13.19 -6.27 -8.39
N ILE A 142 13.28 -7.41 -7.69
CA ILE A 142 14.38 -8.35 -7.85
C ILE A 142 14.37 -8.94 -9.27
N GLU A 143 13.23 -9.47 -9.70
CA GLU A 143 13.09 -10.11 -11.02
C GLU A 143 13.34 -9.15 -12.18
N TYR A 144 12.96 -7.88 -12.03
CA TYR A 144 13.12 -6.88 -13.08
C TYR A 144 14.53 -6.29 -13.13
N ARG A 145 15.21 -6.12 -11.98
CA ARG A 145 16.47 -5.37 -11.86
C ARG A 145 17.66 -6.19 -11.41
N ASP A 146 17.47 -7.49 -11.09
CA ASP A 146 18.49 -8.35 -10.49
C ASP A 146 19.12 -7.68 -9.24
N SER A 147 18.26 -7.14 -8.40
CA SER A 147 18.68 -6.32 -7.25
C SER A 147 19.22 -7.17 -6.12
N ILE A 148 20.43 -6.86 -5.64
CA ILE A 148 21.08 -7.52 -4.50
C ILE A 148 20.66 -6.87 -3.18
N LEU A 149 20.42 -5.56 -3.19
CA LEU A 149 20.02 -4.77 -2.02
C LEU A 149 18.82 -3.89 -2.36
N ILE A 150 17.78 -3.97 -1.54
CA ILE A 150 16.59 -3.14 -1.63
C ILE A 150 16.36 -2.48 -0.27
N TYR A 151 16.08 -1.21 -0.26
CA TYR A 151 15.65 -0.48 0.94
C TYR A 151 14.43 0.37 0.61
N SER A 152 13.58 0.56 1.61
CA SER A 152 12.42 1.46 1.50
C SER A 152 12.51 2.58 2.51
N ASP A 153 11.95 3.72 2.19
CA ASP A 153 11.72 4.82 3.13
C ASP A 153 10.43 4.62 3.90
N ASN A 154 10.29 5.26 5.05
CA ASN A 154 9.09 5.21 5.88
C ASN A 154 8.23 6.44 5.64
N ASP A 155 6.93 6.22 5.48
CA ASP A 155 5.95 7.28 5.60
C ASP A 155 5.79 7.67 7.08
N LYS A 156 5.91 8.95 7.38
CA LYS A 156 5.73 9.50 8.73
C LYS A 156 4.35 10.13 8.88
#